data_096268509a3a9f7821dfee337dd3c5fe
#
_entry.id   096268509a3a9f7821dfee337dd3c5fe
#
_cell.length_a   1.000
_cell.length_b   1.000
_cell.length_c   1.000
_cell.angle_alpha   90.00
_cell.angle_beta   90.00
_cell.angle_gamma   90.00
#
_symmetry.space_group_name_H-M   'P 1'
#
loop_
_entity.id
_entity.type
_entity.pdbx_description
1 polymer ?
#
loop_
_entity_poly.entity_id
_entity_poly.type
_entity_poly.pdbx_seq_one_letter_code
_entity_poly.pdbx_strand_id
1 'polypeptide(L)'
;MHRSTLTFGSVLALMVGLVAGTTAQSTTERARPVLAPDARAAAIAAADRAMADTGASTGTPGGHYLRRSVLPWVGDIYSISYARTYRGLPVVGADAAVLADGRGRVHAVQTADDVRIDVATTPSVDQPTAEDTARTRLPVVDRVDPSRLVVRVGAGAAHLAWETVVVGRTDTAPSRLHVFVDAGSGTVLDSVDEVHAGIGHSQWNGPDPITIDTTRSGSTYTLRDPIRANLSCAKYGGAVFAKPVDEWGNGNPATIETGCVDALWAAQKQFDMFRNWLGRNGHNGNGGAWPLQVGLNDYNLYWDGNKVVIGRSTQNQWMSAMDLVGHEYGHAIDRMTPGFPFTEPGLAEGLADIMGTLTEAYANEPAPFDTPDYTIGEMVNPFGSGPLRFMYNPSIRGDANCYTSAIPSMDPYRAAGVFNHWFYLLAEGSNPGGGKPTSPTCTPTPVTGVGIKTAAKVVYYALMSRAGGTNYRQERRQTLYAAKALDPTCDVFKKTKAAWEAVAVPPAAGEPVCP
;
A
#
# COMPACT_ATOMS: atom_id res chain seq x y z
N MET A 1 -11.68 28.86 -32.88
CA MET A 1 -10.51 27.98 -32.79
C MET A 1 -9.57 28.55 -31.74
N HIS A 2 -9.69 28.19 -30.50
CA HIS A 2 -8.67 28.36 -29.48
C HIS A 2 -8.91 27.27 -28.44
N ARG A 3 -7.98 26.35 -28.33
CA ARG A 3 -7.97 25.32 -27.28
C ARG A 3 -7.37 25.95 -26.04
N SER A 4 -8.14 26.06 -24.98
CA SER A 4 -7.66 26.40 -23.64
C SER A 4 -7.49 25.13 -22.83
N THR A 5 -6.26 24.82 -22.53
CA THR A 5 -5.87 23.80 -21.53
C THR A 5 -6.07 24.40 -20.13
N LEU A 6 -6.97 23.79 -19.37
CA LEU A 6 -7.18 24.12 -17.96
C LEU A 6 -6.21 23.30 -17.11
N THR A 7 -5.20 23.97 -16.61
CA THR A 7 -4.34 23.50 -15.52
C THR A 7 -5.02 23.88 -14.19
N PHE A 8 -5.41 22.89 -13.41
CA PHE A 8 -5.84 23.11 -12.03
C PHE A 8 -4.60 23.20 -11.13
N GLY A 9 -4.26 24.40 -10.74
CA GLY A 9 -3.32 24.67 -9.66
C GLY A 9 -4.05 25.47 -8.58
N SER A 10 -4.39 24.85 -7.48
CA SER A 10 -4.90 25.55 -6.31
C SER A 10 -3.74 26.07 -5.49
N VAL A 11 -3.48 27.38 -5.60
CA VAL A 11 -2.55 28.10 -4.74
C VAL A 11 -3.36 28.76 -3.62
N LEU A 12 -3.19 28.27 -2.40
CA LEU A 12 -3.66 28.96 -1.20
C LEU A 12 -2.56 29.91 -0.72
N ALA A 13 -2.69 31.19 -1.02
CA ALA A 13 -1.80 32.23 -0.53
C ALA A 13 -2.27 32.71 0.87
N LEU A 14 -1.51 32.41 1.91
CA LEU A 14 -1.66 33.06 3.21
C LEU A 14 -0.51 34.06 3.39
N MET A 15 -0.86 35.33 3.50
CA MET A 15 0.06 36.40 3.88
C MET A 15 0.39 36.30 5.37
N VAL A 16 1.69 36.20 5.70
CA VAL A 16 2.18 36.41 7.05
C VAL A 16 3.33 37.41 7.01
N GLY A 17 3.18 38.42 7.84
CA GLY A 17 4.11 39.55 7.95
C GLY A 17 5.48 39.16 8.51
N LEU A 18 6.50 39.84 8.01
CA LEU A 18 7.88 39.78 8.50
C LEU A 18 8.01 40.27 9.94
N VAL A 19 8.71 39.49 10.78
CA VAL A 19 9.50 40.00 11.89
C VAL A 19 10.90 39.41 11.77
N ALA A 20 11.87 40.31 11.63
CA ALA A 20 13.29 39.97 11.55
C ALA A 20 13.89 39.76 12.93
N GLY A 21 14.82 38.83 13.05
CA GLY A 21 15.72 38.79 14.18
C GLY A 21 16.43 37.49 14.48
N THR A 22 17.64 37.38 13.99
CA THR A 22 18.90 36.89 14.61
C THR A 22 19.24 35.40 14.61
N THR A 23 20.42 35.21 14.00
CA THR A 23 21.52 34.26 14.22
C THR A 23 21.27 32.78 13.98
N ALA A 24 21.65 32.39 12.77
CA ALA A 24 21.90 31.00 12.38
C ALA A 24 23.20 30.49 13.01
N GLN A 25 23.13 29.45 13.80
CA GLN A 25 24.27 28.56 14.01
C GLN A 25 24.19 27.48 12.90
N SER A 26 25.15 27.56 11.98
CA SER A 26 25.34 26.56 10.93
C SER A 26 25.93 25.28 11.55
N THR A 27 25.09 24.26 11.76
CA THR A 27 25.58 22.90 11.83
C THR A 27 25.88 22.45 10.41
N THR A 28 27.15 22.38 10.08
CA THR A 28 27.62 21.78 8.82
C THR A 28 27.25 20.30 8.82
N GLU A 29 26.10 19.97 8.24
CA GLU A 29 25.79 18.64 7.78
C GLU A 29 26.86 18.29 6.72
N ARG A 30 27.76 17.35 7.05
CA ARG A 30 28.74 16.87 6.07
C ARG A 30 27.98 16.28 4.90
N ALA A 31 27.90 17.03 3.81
CA ALA A 31 27.39 16.52 2.55
C ALA A 31 28.10 15.20 2.25
N ARG A 32 27.34 14.11 2.06
CA ARG A 32 27.90 12.86 1.53
C ARG A 32 28.60 13.20 0.22
N PRO A 33 29.88 12.82 0.04
CA PRO A 33 30.58 13.10 -1.18
C PRO A 33 29.80 12.46 -2.33
N VAL A 34 29.38 13.28 -3.30
CA VAL A 34 28.90 12.79 -4.59
C VAL A 34 30.13 12.16 -5.24
N LEU A 35 30.19 10.83 -5.21
CA LEU A 35 31.30 10.08 -5.78
C LEU A 35 31.33 10.37 -7.29
N ALA A 36 32.51 10.72 -7.82
CA ALA A 36 32.70 11.02 -9.22
C ALA A 36 32.22 9.84 -10.10
N PRO A 37 31.63 10.08 -11.29
CA PRO A 37 31.18 9.02 -12.20
C PRO A 37 32.26 7.95 -12.48
N ASP A 38 33.51 8.34 -12.49
CA ASP A 38 34.65 7.46 -12.70
C ASP A 38 34.89 6.46 -11.54
N ALA A 39 34.59 6.86 -10.31
CA ALA A 39 34.76 6.00 -9.13
C ALA A 39 33.85 4.77 -9.17
N ARG A 40 32.59 4.97 -9.53
CA ARG A 40 31.62 3.85 -9.69
C ARG A 40 32.05 2.91 -10.84
N ALA A 41 32.53 3.46 -11.94
CA ALA A 41 33.01 2.69 -13.09
C ALA A 41 34.26 1.87 -12.72
N ALA A 42 35.20 2.44 -11.95
CA ALA A 42 36.39 1.74 -11.48
C ALA A 42 36.04 0.55 -10.56
N ALA A 43 35.12 0.74 -9.60
CA ALA A 43 34.63 -0.32 -8.75
C ALA A 43 33.96 -1.46 -9.55
N ILE A 44 33.12 -1.12 -10.53
CA ILE A 44 32.47 -2.10 -11.41
C ILE A 44 33.52 -2.90 -12.20
N ALA A 45 34.48 -2.22 -12.84
CA ALA A 45 35.50 -2.89 -13.64
C ALA A 45 36.37 -3.84 -12.80
N ALA A 46 36.68 -3.46 -11.56
CA ALA A 46 37.41 -4.34 -10.65
C ALA A 46 36.58 -5.57 -10.22
N ALA A 47 35.30 -5.36 -9.91
CA ALA A 47 34.41 -6.43 -9.53
C ALA A 47 34.16 -7.42 -10.70
N ASP A 48 33.95 -6.91 -11.91
CA ASP A 48 33.77 -7.75 -13.12
C ASP A 48 35.01 -8.63 -13.39
N ARG A 49 36.24 -8.10 -13.22
CA ARG A 49 37.47 -8.89 -13.33
C ARG A 49 37.54 -9.96 -12.25
N ALA A 50 37.28 -9.62 -10.99
CA ALA A 50 37.30 -10.58 -9.90
C ALA A 50 36.28 -11.72 -10.11
N MET A 51 35.11 -11.42 -10.66
CA MET A 51 34.10 -12.43 -10.98
C MET A 51 34.48 -13.28 -12.20
N ALA A 52 35.18 -12.73 -13.18
CA ALA A 52 35.70 -13.51 -14.31
C ALA A 52 36.74 -14.56 -13.83
N ASP A 53 37.64 -14.15 -12.93
CA ASP A 53 38.63 -15.03 -12.31
C ASP A 53 37.97 -16.12 -11.45
N THR A 54 36.96 -15.75 -10.65
CA THR A 54 36.16 -16.68 -9.84
C THR A 54 35.39 -17.65 -10.73
N GLY A 55 34.76 -17.18 -11.80
CA GLY A 55 34.04 -18.02 -12.77
C GLY A 55 34.95 -19.08 -13.42
N ALA A 56 36.20 -18.71 -13.73
CA ALA A 56 37.19 -19.64 -14.25
C ALA A 56 37.63 -20.66 -13.19
N SER A 57 37.69 -20.29 -11.92
CA SER A 57 38.13 -21.19 -10.82
C SER A 57 37.07 -22.19 -10.39
N THR A 58 35.76 -21.93 -10.59
CA THR A 58 34.68 -22.86 -10.20
C THR A 58 34.61 -24.14 -11.05
N GLY A 59 35.36 -24.21 -12.16
CA GLY A 59 35.45 -25.40 -13.00
C GLY A 59 34.12 -25.91 -13.60
N THR A 60 33.10 -25.02 -13.67
CA THR A 60 31.77 -25.38 -14.20
C THR A 60 31.66 -24.96 -15.68
N PRO A 61 31.74 -25.92 -16.65
CA PRO A 61 31.61 -25.62 -18.06
C PRO A 61 30.20 -25.08 -18.37
N GLY A 62 30.12 -23.90 -19.02
CA GLY A 62 28.84 -23.23 -19.34
C GLY A 62 28.23 -22.44 -18.20
N GLY A 63 28.96 -22.25 -17.10
CA GLY A 63 28.59 -21.35 -16.00
C GLY A 63 29.10 -19.94 -16.24
N HIS A 64 28.24 -18.92 -16.01
CA HIS A 64 28.58 -17.51 -16.14
C HIS A 64 27.99 -16.72 -14.98
N TYR A 65 28.65 -15.61 -14.60
CA TYR A 65 28.15 -14.63 -13.66
C TYR A 65 27.70 -13.37 -14.42
N LEU A 66 26.45 -12.95 -14.18
CA LEU A 66 25.85 -11.76 -14.78
C LEU A 66 25.62 -10.72 -13.69
N ARG A 67 26.19 -9.53 -13.85
CA ARG A 67 26.00 -8.43 -12.90
C ARG A 67 24.53 -8.03 -12.83
N ARG A 68 23.99 -7.93 -11.60
CA ARG A 68 22.60 -7.54 -11.31
C ARG A 68 22.46 -6.14 -10.78
N SER A 69 23.25 -5.79 -9.76
CA SER A 69 23.11 -4.49 -9.11
C SER A 69 24.46 -3.90 -8.72
N VAL A 70 24.48 -2.58 -8.53
CA VAL A 70 25.63 -1.82 -8.02
C VAL A 70 25.06 -0.82 -7.00
N LEU A 71 25.32 -1.05 -5.73
CA LEU A 71 24.80 -0.26 -4.62
C LEU A 71 25.94 0.43 -3.87
N PRO A 72 25.84 1.72 -3.53
CA PRO A 72 26.76 2.34 -2.58
C PRO A 72 26.70 1.59 -1.24
N TRP A 73 27.86 1.39 -0.61
CA TRP A 73 27.93 0.73 0.70
C TRP A 73 28.47 1.68 1.76
N VAL A 74 29.72 1.57 2.19
CA VAL A 74 30.34 2.44 3.20
C VAL A 74 31.50 3.22 2.57
N GLY A 75 31.55 4.53 2.77
CA GLY A 75 32.59 5.39 2.19
C GLY A 75 32.53 5.43 0.66
N ASP A 76 33.62 5.07 0.00
CA ASP A 76 33.78 4.97 -1.45
C ASP A 76 33.66 3.51 -1.96
N ILE A 77 33.19 2.58 -1.12
CA ILE A 77 33.00 1.17 -1.47
C ILE A 77 31.60 0.97 -2.06
N TYR A 78 31.52 0.12 -3.07
CA TYR A 78 30.29 -0.37 -3.70
C TYR A 78 30.12 -1.86 -3.44
N SER A 79 28.86 -2.28 -3.21
CA SER A 79 28.45 -3.68 -3.24
C SER A 79 27.91 -3.99 -4.65
N ILE A 80 28.54 -4.91 -5.35
CA ILE A 80 28.20 -5.32 -6.69
C ILE A 80 27.73 -6.78 -6.65
N SER A 81 26.47 -7.02 -7.02
CA SER A 81 25.89 -8.37 -7.00
C SER A 81 25.87 -9.01 -8.38
N TYR A 82 26.01 -10.32 -8.40
CA TYR A 82 26.05 -11.15 -9.61
C TYR A 82 25.15 -12.37 -9.44
N ALA A 83 24.32 -12.64 -10.46
CA ALA A 83 23.59 -13.88 -10.56
C ALA A 83 24.38 -14.88 -11.39
N ARG A 84 24.35 -16.15 -10.99
CA ARG A 84 24.96 -17.23 -11.74
C ARG A 84 23.96 -17.82 -12.76
N THR A 85 24.46 -18.19 -13.93
CA THR A 85 23.72 -18.95 -14.94
C THR A 85 24.49 -20.21 -15.32
N TYR A 86 23.78 -21.24 -15.76
CA TYR A 86 24.37 -22.50 -16.23
C TYR A 86 23.65 -22.96 -17.48
N ARG A 87 24.37 -23.07 -18.61
CA ARG A 87 23.81 -23.44 -19.92
C ARG A 87 22.53 -22.72 -20.29
N GLY A 88 22.45 -21.39 -19.95
CA GLY A 88 21.30 -20.53 -20.20
C GLY A 88 20.21 -20.56 -19.12
N LEU A 89 20.24 -21.49 -18.16
CA LEU A 89 19.31 -21.53 -17.04
C LEU A 89 19.80 -20.65 -15.88
N PRO A 90 18.89 -19.96 -15.16
CA PRO A 90 19.23 -19.30 -13.90
C PRO A 90 19.71 -20.32 -12.86
N VAL A 91 20.72 -19.96 -12.08
CA VAL A 91 21.16 -20.74 -10.92
C VAL A 91 20.66 -20.03 -9.66
N VAL A 92 19.87 -20.70 -8.84
CA VAL A 92 19.31 -20.17 -7.60
C VAL A 92 20.08 -20.76 -6.42
N GLY A 93 20.57 -19.88 -5.52
CA GLY A 93 21.36 -20.26 -4.34
C GLY A 93 22.88 -20.26 -4.58
N ALA A 94 23.34 -19.70 -5.70
CA ALA A 94 24.77 -19.55 -6.00
C ALA A 94 25.12 -18.15 -6.54
N ASP A 95 24.46 -17.13 -6.04
CA ASP A 95 24.77 -15.73 -6.33
C ASP A 95 26.11 -15.33 -5.71
N ALA A 96 26.70 -14.24 -6.23
CA ALA A 96 27.93 -13.68 -5.70
C ALA A 96 27.80 -12.18 -5.44
N ALA A 97 28.64 -11.67 -4.52
CA ALA A 97 28.77 -10.25 -4.26
C ALA A 97 30.26 -9.87 -4.17
N VAL A 98 30.59 -8.72 -4.74
CA VAL A 98 31.93 -8.14 -4.68
C VAL A 98 31.85 -6.76 -4.02
N LEU A 99 32.69 -6.54 -3.00
CA LEU A 99 32.92 -5.23 -2.44
C LEU A 99 34.16 -4.61 -3.09
N ALA A 100 33.99 -3.50 -3.82
CA ALA A 100 35.07 -2.80 -4.49
C ALA A 100 34.96 -1.29 -4.28
N ASP A 101 36.12 -0.61 -4.12
CA ASP A 101 36.14 0.84 -3.92
C ASP A 101 36.24 1.62 -5.25
N GLY A 102 36.00 2.92 -5.17
CA GLY A 102 36.07 3.82 -6.30
C GLY A 102 37.48 4.00 -6.91
N ARG A 103 38.49 3.36 -6.33
CA ARG A 103 39.87 3.29 -6.86
C ARG A 103 40.14 1.99 -7.59
N GLY A 104 39.14 1.10 -7.66
CA GLY A 104 39.24 -0.19 -8.34
C GLY A 104 39.91 -1.29 -7.51
N ARG A 105 39.95 -1.14 -6.18
CA ARG A 105 40.44 -2.19 -5.27
C ARG A 105 39.29 -3.04 -4.81
N VAL A 106 39.42 -4.37 -4.94
CA VAL A 106 38.49 -5.37 -4.40
C VAL A 106 38.83 -5.59 -2.92
N HIS A 107 37.83 -5.45 -2.04
CA HIS A 107 37.93 -5.65 -0.60
C HIS A 107 37.47 -7.06 -0.20
N ALA A 108 36.44 -7.58 -0.88
CA ALA A 108 35.94 -8.92 -0.64
C ALA A 108 35.23 -9.45 -1.89
N VAL A 109 35.33 -10.76 -2.09
CA VAL A 109 34.50 -11.55 -3.00
C VAL A 109 33.77 -12.58 -2.15
N GLN A 110 32.45 -12.56 -2.17
CA GLN A 110 31.59 -13.51 -1.49
C GLN A 110 30.85 -14.32 -2.53
N THR A 111 31.08 -15.62 -2.55
CA THR A 111 30.33 -16.57 -3.35
C THR A 111 29.52 -17.46 -2.40
N ALA A 112 28.29 -17.77 -2.77
CA ALA A 112 27.63 -18.92 -2.17
C ALA A 112 28.40 -20.17 -2.61
N ASP A 113 28.32 -21.26 -1.85
CA ASP A 113 29.11 -22.49 -1.96
C ASP A 113 29.70 -22.78 -3.35
N ASP A 114 31.01 -23.12 -3.39
CA ASP A 114 31.75 -23.50 -4.61
C ASP A 114 31.27 -24.85 -5.19
N VAL A 115 29.96 -24.98 -5.41
CA VAL A 115 29.36 -26.16 -5.96
C VAL A 115 29.62 -26.22 -7.47
N ARG A 116 30.36 -27.25 -7.90
CA ARG A 116 30.47 -27.61 -9.30
C ARG A 116 29.10 -28.05 -9.82
N ILE A 117 28.60 -27.38 -10.85
CA ILE A 117 27.34 -27.74 -11.48
C ILE A 117 27.62 -28.67 -12.64
N ASP A 118 27.05 -29.87 -12.59
CA ASP A 118 27.08 -30.87 -13.68
C ASP A 118 25.74 -31.59 -13.71
N VAL A 119 24.72 -30.90 -14.18
CA VAL A 119 23.34 -31.43 -14.25
C VAL A 119 22.82 -31.42 -15.69
N ALA A 120 21.94 -32.35 -16.01
CA ALA A 120 21.17 -32.30 -17.24
C ALA A 120 20.25 -31.07 -17.24
N THR A 121 19.97 -30.50 -18.41
CA THR A 121 19.10 -29.32 -18.55
C THR A 121 17.73 -29.66 -19.15
N THR A 122 17.46 -30.97 -19.37
CA THR A 122 16.16 -31.46 -19.86
C THR A 122 15.40 -32.09 -18.71
N PRO A 123 14.20 -31.59 -18.37
CA PRO A 123 13.38 -32.15 -17.31
C PRO A 123 12.73 -33.48 -17.72
N SER A 124 12.58 -34.42 -16.78
CA SER A 124 11.77 -35.62 -16.92
C SER A 124 10.34 -35.43 -16.40
N VAL A 125 10.17 -34.51 -15.46
CA VAL A 125 8.87 -34.09 -14.92
C VAL A 125 8.42 -32.85 -15.67
N ASP A 126 7.20 -32.84 -16.16
CA ASP A 126 6.64 -31.68 -16.88
C ASP A 126 6.24 -30.56 -15.94
N GLN A 127 6.06 -29.37 -16.48
CA GLN A 127 5.70 -28.16 -15.73
C GLN A 127 4.37 -28.30 -14.96
N PRO A 128 3.27 -28.81 -15.55
CA PRO A 128 2.00 -28.95 -14.82
C PRO A 128 2.11 -29.86 -13.59
N THR A 129 2.82 -30.99 -13.72
CA THR A 129 3.05 -31.91 -12.59
C THR A 129 3.84 -31.25 -11.46
N ALA A 130 4.83 -30.42 -11.80
CA ALA A 130 5.59 -29.66 -10.81
C ALA A 130 4.72 -28.58 -10.12
N GLU A 131 3.86 -27.90 -10.87
CA GLU A 131 2.92 -26.91 -10.33
C GLU A 131 1.90 -27.55 -9.38
N ASP A 132 1.37 -28.72 -9.70
CA ASP A 132 0.48 -29.48 -8.84
C ASP A 132 1.19 -29.93 -7.55
N THR A 133 2.44 -30.39 -7.66
CA THR A 133 3.27 -30.71 -6.48
C THR A 133 3.48 -29.47 -5.60
N ALA A 134 3.84 -28.33 -6.20
CA ALA A 134 4.10 -27.10 -5.48
C ALA A 134 2.84 -26.57 -4.76
N ARG A 135 1.67 -26.67 -5.39
CA ARG A 135 0.37 -26.27 -4.86
C ARG A 135 0.07 -26.90 -3.51
N THR A 136 0.52 -28.14 -3.28
CA THR A 136 0.28 -28.86 -2.02
C THR A 136 1.01 -28.26 -0.80
N ARG A 137 1.92 -27.30 -1.03
CA ARG A 137 2.76 -26.73 0.03
C ARG A 137 2.10 -25.63 0.86
N LEU A 138 0.93 -25.12 0.42
CA LEU A 138 0.14 -24.17 1.18
C LEU A 138 -1.28 -24.70 1.42
N PRO A 139 -1.86 -24.51 2.61
CA PRO A 139 -3.22 -24.95 2.91
C PRO A 139 -4.28 -24.11 2.17
N VAL A 140 -4.00 -22.85 1.89
CA VAL A 140 -4.87 -21.97 1.09
C VAL A 140 -4.06 -21.38 -0.05
N VAL A 141 -4.45 -21.69 -1.28
CA VAL A 141 -3.78 -21.20 -2.50
C VAL A 141 -4.70 -20.23 -3.23
N ASP A 142 -4.24 -18.99 -3.37
CA ASP A 142 -4.94 -17.96 -4.13
C ASP A 142 -4.61 -18.03 -5.62
N ARG A 143 -3.32 -18.25 -5.95
CA ARG A 143 -2.83 -18.46 -7.31
C ARG A 143 -1.50 -19.21 -7.32
N VAL A 144 -1.17 -19.77 -8.47
CA VAL A 144 0.16 -20.31 -8.79
C VAL A 144 0.68 -19.53 -10.00
N ASP A 145 1.86 -18.93 -9.87
CA ASP A 145 2.52 -18.26 -10.99
C ASP A 145 3.16 -19.32 -11.90
N PRO A 146 3.31 -19.09 -13.22
CA PRO A 146 3.92 -20.06 -14.13
C PRO A 146 5.32 -20.45 -13.68
N SER A 147 5.59 -21.74 -13.65
CA SER A 147 6.89 -22.29 -13.25
C SER A 147 7.98 -22.00 -14.28
N ARG A 148 9.21 -21.87 -13.80
CA ARG A 148 10.40 -21.75 -14.65
C ARG A 148 11.43 -22.82 -14.30
N LEU A 149 12.19 -23.27 -15.31
CA LEU A 149 13.28 -24.21 -15.10
C LEU A 149 14.52 -23.47 -14.60
N VAL A 150 15.12 -23.97 -13.52
CA VAL A 150 16.31 -23.41 -12.87
C VAL A 150 17.27 -24.51 -12.45
N VAL A 151 18.51 -24.15 -12.15
CA VAL A 151 19.40 -25.01 -11.37
C VAL A 151 19.34 -24.57 -9.91
N ARG A 152 18.82 -25.41 -9.02
CA ARG A 152 18.80 -25.15 -7.57
C ARG A 152 20.08 -25.66 -6.95
N VAL A 153 20.84 -24.78 -6.29
CA VAL A 153 22.02 -25.14 -5.48
C VAL A 153 21.65 -25.04 -4.01
N GLY A 154 21.85 -26.13 -3.28
CA GLY A 154 21.58 -26.20 -1.84
C GLY A 154 22.18 -27.48 -1.25
N ALA A 155 22.51 -27.43 0.05
CA ALA A 155 23.12 -28.56 0.79
C ALA A 155 24.35 -29.21 0.08
N GLY A 156 25.14 -28.38 -0.64
CA GLY A 156 26.35 -28.86 -1.34
C GLY A 156 26.10 -29.59 -2.66
N ALA A 157 24.87 -29.58 -3.17
CA ALA A 157 24.50 -30.25 -4.43
C ALA A 157 23.76 -29.27 -5.37
N ALA A 158 23.82 -29.59 -6.68
CA ALA A 158 23.05 -28.89 -7.70
C ALA A 158 22.01 -29.82 -8.33
N HIS A 159 20.79 -29.32 -8.50
CA HIS A 159 19.67 -30.05 -9.09
C HIS A 159 19.02 -29.25 -10.19
N LEU A 160 18.59 -29.89 -11.28
CA LEU A 160 17.64 -29.28 -12.18
C LEU A 160 16.27 -29.25 -11.48
N ALA A 161 15.63 -28.07 -11.39
CA ALA A 161 14.38 -27.92 -10.67
C ALA A 161 13.40 -27.03 -11.41
N TRP A 162 12.11 -27.29 -11.22
CA TRP A 162 11.05 -26.34 -11.49
C TRP A 162 10.89 -25.42 -10.27
N GLU A 163 11.09 -24.13 -10.46
CA GLU A 163 10.74 -23.11 -9.48
C GLU A 163 9.32 -22.64 -9.74
N THR A 164 8.44 -22.91 -8.80
CA THR A 164 7.03 -22.55 -8.82
C THR A 164 6.74 -21.59 -7.68
N VAL A 165 6.11 -20.45 -7.97
CA VAL A 165 5.68 -19.51 -6.94
C VAL A 165 4.22 -19.74 -6.61
N VAL A 166 3.95 -20.18 -5.39
CA VAL A 166 2.60 -20.38 -4.85
C VAL A 166 2.26 -19.19 -3.95
N VAL A 167 1.21 -18.45 -4.30
CA VAL A 167 0.71 -17.33 -3.50
C VAL A 167 -0.56 -17.75 -2.80
N GLY A 168 -0.61 -17.51 -1.49
CA GLY A 168 -1.73 -17.90 -0.67
C GLY A 168 -1.51 -17.58 0.79
N ARG A 169 -1.94 -18.48 1.67
CA ARG A 169 -1.79 -18.30 3.12
C ARG A 169 -1.43 -19.61 3.80
N THR A 170 -0.62 -19.50 4.85
CA THR A 170 -0.53 -20.50 5.92
C THR A 170 -1.78 -20.38 6.82
N ASP A 171 -1.86 -21.13 7.90
CA ASP A 171 -2.95 -21.00 8.87
C ASP A 171 -2.99 -19.63 9.55
N THR A 172 -1.84 -18.93 9.63
CA THR A 172 -1.68 -17.71 10.42
C THR A 172 -1.25 -16.48 9.63
N ALA A 173 -0.63 -16.65 8.45
CA ALA A 173 -0.01 -15.54 7.72
C ALA A 173 -0.13 -15.70 6.20
N PRO A 174 -0.10 -14.61 5.44
CA PRO A 174 0.07 -14.66 4.00
C PRO A 174 1.42 -15.27 3.65
N SER A 175 1.52 -15.85 2.43
CA SER A 175 2.72 -16.54 1.95
C SER A 175 2.87 -16.34 0.44
N ARG A 176 4.11 -16.09 0.02
CA ARG A 176 4.56 -16.14 -1.36
C ARG A 176 5.71 -17.13 -1.44
N LEU A 177 5.35 -18.40 -1.56
CA LEU A 177 6.24 -19.53 -1.40
C LEU A 177 6.87 -19.91 -2.74
N HIS A 178 8.18 -19.79 -2.86
CA HIS A 178 8.96 -20.39 -3.91
C HIS A 178 9.19 -21.85 -3.58
N VAL A 179 8.65 -22.75 -4.38
CA VAL A 179 8.80 -24.20 -4.23
C VAL A 179 9.70 -24.70 -5.34
N PHE A 180 10.78 -25.39 -4.98
CA PHE A 180 11.71 -26.01 -5.91
C PHE A 180 11.40 -27.49 -6.01
N VAL A 181 10.83 -27.90 -7.14
CA VAL A 181 10.50 -29.30 -7.43
C VAL A 181 11.57 -29.88 -8.33
N ASP A 182 12.21 -30.98 -7.92
CA ASP A 182 13.22 -31.67 -8.71
C ASP A 182 12.65 -32.10 -10.07
N ALA A 183 13.27 -31.62 -11.14
CA ALA A 183 12.78 -31.81 -12.49
C ALA A 183 13.03 -33.24 -13.03
N GLY A 184 13.75 -34.07 -12.28
CA GLY A 184 13.95 -35.49 -12.57
C GLY A 184 12.97 -36.40 -11.85
N SER A 185 12.73 -36.15 -10.55
CA SER A 185 11.96 -37.05 -9.68
C SER A 185 10.55 -36.51 -9.31
N GLY A 186 10.28 -35.19 -9.44
CA GLY A 186 9.04 -34.57 -9.01
C GLY A 186 8.93 -34.35 -7.50
N THR A 187 10.01 -34.61 -6.74
CA THR A 187 10.01 -34.35 -5.29
C THR A 187 10.36 -32.91 -4.98
N VAL A 188 9.80 -32.36 -3.88
CA VAL A 188 10.18 -31.03 -3.42
C VAL A 188 11.57 -31.08 -2.81
N LEU A 189 12.50 -30.32 -3.39
CA LEU A 189 13.87 -30.16 -2.90
C LEU A 189 13.92 -29.21 -1.72
N ASP A 190 13.23 -28.08 -1.86
CA ASP A 190 13.31 -26.95 -0.94
C ASP A 190 12.14 -25.99 -1.17
N SER A 191 11.90 -25.11 -0.23
CA SER A 191 10.96 -23.99 -0.39
C SER A 191 11.45 -22.77 0.38
N VAL A 192 11.23 -21.58 -0.19
CA VAL A 192 11.61 -20.30 0.41
C VAL A 192 10.42 -19.37 0.36
N ASP A 193 9.95 -18.89 1.52
CA ASP A 193 8.91 -17.88 1.56
C ASP A 193 9.54 -16.48 1.39
N GLU A 194 9.02 -15.69 0.46
CA GLU A 194 9.44 -14.30 0.29
C GLU A 194 8.79 -13.38 1.32
N VAL A 195 7.66 -13.82 1.92
CA VAL A 195 6.99 -13.05 2.96
C VAL A 195 7.79 -13.20 4.24
N HIS A 196 8.29 -12.09 4.68
CA HIS A 196 8.91 -11.96 5.99
C HIS A 196 8.02 -11.11 6.87
N ALA A 197 7.85 -11.53 8.10
CA ALA A 197 7.18 -10.78 9.14
C ALA A 197 8.19 -9.79 9.74
N GLY A 198 8.32 -8.62 9.12
CA GLY A 198 9.17 -7.55 9.62
C GLY A 198 8.57 -6.93 10.88
N ILE A 199 9.45 -6.53 11.80
CA ILE A 199 9.09 -5.79 13.02
C ILE A 199 8.99 -4.31 12.67
N GLY A 200 7.82 -3.71 12.87
CA GLY A 200 7.58 -2.29 12.65
C GLY A 200 7.36 -1.55 13.97
N HIS A 201 8.15 -0.50 14.21
CA HIS A 201 7.93 0.44 15.29
C HIS A 201 7.19 1.65 14.76
N SER A 202 5.88 1.63 14.95
CA SER A 202 4.91 2.63 14.49
C SER A 202 4.72 3.74 15.52
N GLN A 203 4.05 4.80 15.11
CA GLN A 203 3.58 5.86 16.00
C GLN A 203 2.05 5.83 16.15
N TRP A 204 1.35 5.67 15.03
CA TRP A 204 -0.10 5.84 14.95
C TRP A 204 -0.85 4.52 15.08
N ASN A 205 -0.24 3.42 14.59
CA ASN A 205 -0.85 2.10 14.54
C ASN A 205 -0.27 1.18 15.62
N GLY A 206 -1.03 0.17 16.05
CA GLY A 206 -0.55 -0.68 17.13
C GLY A 206 -1.35 -1.95 17.39
N PRO A 207 -1.04 -2.61 18.51
CA PRO A 207 0.00 -2.26 19.50
C PRO A 207 1.42 -2.43 18.97
N ASP A 208 2.33 -1.52 19.39
CA ASP A 208 3.75 -1.56 19.01
C ASP A 208 4.49 -2.71 19.77
N PRO A 209 5.36 -3.50 19.11
CA PRO A 209 5.65 -3.46 17.67
C PRO A 209 4.56 -4.13 16.84
N ILE A 210 4.32 -3.56 15.64
CA ILE A 210 3.43 -4.16 14.64
C ILE A 210 4.21 -5.11 13.72
N THR A 211 3.49 -6.04 13.10
CA THR A 211 4.07 -6.93 12.08
C THR A 211 3.73 -6.42 10.69
N ILE A 212 4.72 -6.10 9.87
CA ILE A 212 4.56 -5.65 8.49
C ILE A 212 5.14 -6.66 7.51
N ASP A 213 4.46 -6.86 6.37
CA ASP A 213 4.96 -7.73 5.32
C ASP A 213 6.07 -7.02 4.56
N THR A 214 7.25 -7.65 4.52
CA THR A 214 8.48 -7.13 3.91
C THR A 214 9.05 -8.15 2.93
N THR A 215 9.94 -7.72 2.06
CA THR A 215 10.61 -8.61 1.10
C THR A 215 12.09 -8.74 1.43
N ARG A 216 12.60 -9.97 1.38
CA ARG A 216 14.03 -10.27 1.51
C ARG A 216 14.64 -10.62 0.15
N SER A 217 15.82 -10.07 -0.13
CA SER A 217 16.66 -10.46 -1.27
C SER A 217 18.10 -10.61 -0.80
N GLY A 218 18.58 -11.84 -0.76
CA GLY A 218 19.88 -12.16 -0.17
C GLY A 218 19.91 -11.81 1.32
N SER A 219 20.85 -10.94 1.72
CA SER A 219 20.99 -10.44 3.10
C SER A 219 20.27 -9.11 3.36
N THR A 220 19.44 -8.64 2.42
CA THR A 220 18.80 -7.32 2.50
C THR A 220 17.29 -7.46 2.56
N TYR A 221 16.68 -6.81 3.53
CA TYR A 221 15.23 -6.63 3.64
C TYR A 221 14.83 -5.26 3.08
N THR A 222 13.61 -5.16 2.56
CA THR A 222 13.07 -3.92 1.99
C THR A 222 11.63 -3.70 2.44
N LEU A 223 11.22 -2.43 2.60
CA LEU A 223 9.82 -2.04 2.81
C LEU A 223 9.02 -2.14 1.49
N ARG A 224 9.02 -3.33 0.93
CA ARG A 224 8.25 -3.74 -0.23
C ARG A 224 7.40 -4.93 0.12
N ASP A 225 6.12 -4.84 -0.16
CA ASP A 225 5.19 -5.94 0.06
C ASP A 225 5.40 -7.04 -0.99
N PRO A 226 5.59 -8.29 -0.59
CA PRO A 226 5.83 -9.40 -1.53
C PRO A 226 4.55 -9.91 -2.21
N ILE A 227 3.37 -9.62 -1.64
CA ILE A 227 2.08 -10.17 -2.08
C ILE A 227 1.23 -9.13 -2.77
N ARG A 228 1.18 -7.91 -2.20
CA ARG A 228 0.37 -6.81 -2.72
C ARG A 228 1.21 -6.06 -3.75
N ALA A 229 1.03 -6.44 -5.02
CA ALA A 229 1.85 -5.96 -6.13
C ALA A 229 1.95 -4.43 -6.15
N ASN A 230 3.17 -3.91 -6.32
CA ASN A 230 3.57 -2.50 -6.32
C ASN A 230 3.47 -1.78 -4.96
N LEU A 231 2.97 -2.41 -3.91
CA LEU A 231 2.95 -1.79 -2.58
C LEU A 231 4.36 -1.74 -1.99
N SER A 232 4.82 -0.57 -1.63
CA SER A 232 6.13 -0.33 -1.01
C SER A 232 6.17 1.06 -0.41
N CYS A 233 7.10 1.30 0.52
CA CYS A 233 7.32 2.66 1.02
C CYS A 233 8.77 3.11 0.85
N ALA A 234 8.91 4.37 0.42
CA ALA A 234 10.17 5.04 0.16
C ALA A 234 10.21 6.44 0.79
N LYS A 235 11.40 6.98 0.98
CA LYS A 235 11.56 8.41 1.20
C LYS A 235 11.11 9.18 -0.05
N TYR A 236 10.44 10.32 0.13
CA TYR A 236 10.02 11.20 -0.97
C TYR A 236 11.19 11.52 -1.91
N GLY A 237 11.02 11.24 -3.20
CA GLY A 237 12.06 11.38 -4.21
C GLY A 237 13.24 10.42 -4.10
N GLY A 238 13.18 9.42 -3.21
CA GLY A 238 14.24 8.45 -2.96
C GLY A 238 13.86 7.00 -3.31
N ALA A 239 14.76 6.09 -2.96
CA ALA A 239 14.55 4.66 -3.10
C ALA A 239 13.72 4.08 -1.94
N VAL A 240 13.12 2.90 -2.16
CA VAL A 240 12.50 2.09 -1.11
C VAL A 240 13.54 1.80 -0.02
N PHE A 241 13.12 1.85 1.24
CA PHE A 241 14.00 1.55 2.36
C PHE A 241 14.53 0.12 2.28
N ALA A 242 15.83 -0.04 2.53
CA ALA A 242 16.53 -1.31 2.46
C ALA A 242 17.62 -1.40 3.54
N LYS A 243 17.70 -2.51 4.28
CA LYS A 243 18.72 -2.75 5.31
C LYS A 243 18.89 -4.25 5.62
N PRO A 244 19.98 -4.63 6.32
CA PRO A 244 20.27 -6.04 6.60
C PRO A 244 19.46 -6.65 7.77
N VAL A 245 18.67 -5.85 8.49
CA VAL A 245 17.85 -6.29 9.62
C VAL A 245 16.39 -5.97 9.29
N ASP A 246 15.46 -6.88 9.55
CA ASP A 246 14.04 -6.72 9.27
C ASP A 246 13.29 -6.10 10.46
N GLU A 247 13.77 -4.93 10.90
CA GLU A 247 13.21 -4.14 11.99
C GLU A 247 13.18 -2.67 11.56
N TRP A 248 12.02 -2.03 11.56
CA TRP A 248 11.73 -0.79 10.87
C TRP A 248 11.11 0.26 11.79
N GLY A 249 11.49 1.52 11.57
CA GLY A 249 10.99 2.61 12.40
C GLY A 249 11.65 2.66 13.79
N ASN A 250 11.17 3.55 14.63
CA ASN A 250 11.60 3.71 16.02
C ASN A 250 10.52 4.34 16.90
N GLY A 251 9.25 4.35 16.45
CA GLY A 251 8.14 4.97 17.17
C GLY A 251 8.15 6.51 17.19
N ASN A 252 9.13 7.17 16.57
CA ASN A 252 9.18 8.63 16.53
C ASN A 252 8.46 9.16 15.29
N PRO A 253 7.36 9.93 15.43
CA PRO A 253 6.53 10.39 14.30
C PRO A 253 7.23 11.39 13.37
N ALA A 254 8.39 11.92 13.76
CA ALA A 254 9.19 12.80 12.92
C ALA A 254 10.20 12.06 12.04
N THR A 255 10.42 10.74 12.26
CA THR A 255 11.31 9.95 11.41
C THR A 255 10.58 9.41 10.19
N ILE A 256 11.20 9.54 9.00
CA ILE A 256 10.57 9.12 7.73
C ILE A 256 10.33 7.61 7.71
N GLU A 257 11.23 6.83 8.32
CA GLU A 257 11.10 5.37 8.37
C GLU A 257 9.91 4.95 9.24
N THR A 258 9.67 5.60 10.40
CA THR A 258 8.45 5.38 11.20
C THR A 258 7.19 5.75 10.40
N GLY A 259 7.19 6.90 9.73
CA GLY A 259 6.06 7.27 8.86
C GLY A 259 5.82 6.25 7.73
N CYS A 260 6.89 5.62 7.21
CA CYS A 260 6.74 4.52 6.26
C CYS A 260 6.19 3.24 6.88
N VAL A 261 6.53 2.93 8.13
CA VAL A 261 5.94 1.79 8.87
C VAL A 261 4.44 1.98 9.00
N ASP A 262 4.01 3.14 9.51
CA ASP A 262 2.59 3.48 9.67
C ASP A 262 1.84 3.43 8.34
N ALA A 263 2.38 4.09 7.30
CA ALA A 263 1.74 4.17 5.99
C ALA A 263 1.63 2.80 5.30
N LEU A 264 2.69 1.98 5.38
CA LEU A 264 2.69 0.64 4.78
C LEU A 264 1.68 -0.27 5.48
N TRP A 265 1.61 -0.23 6.81
CA TRP A 265 0.63 -0.96 7.60
C TRP A 265 -0.80 -0.59 7.22
N ALA A 266 -1.11 0.70 7.20
CA ALA A 266 -2.42 1.20 6.80
C ALA A 266 -2.83 0.71 5.40
N ALA A 267 -1.92 0.81 4.41
CA ALA A 267 -2.16 0.34 3.06
C ALA A 267 -2.35 -1.18 2.98
N GLN A 268 -1.61 -1.97 3.76
CA GLN A 268 -1.78 -3.43 3.86
C GLN A 268 -3.16 -3.77 4.45
N LYS A 269 -3.57 -3.08 5.52
CA LYS A 269 -4.90 -3.28 6.14
C LYS A 269 -6.03 -2.92 5.18
N GLN A 270 -5.93 -1.81 4.45
CA GLN A 270 -6.95 -1.43 3.49
C GLN A 270 -7.04 -2.43 2.33
N PHE A 271 -5.91 -2.88 1.81
CA PHE A 271 -5.89 -3.91 0.76
C PHE A 271 -6.62 -5.19 1.21
N ASP A 272 -6.36 -5.62 2.44
CA ASP A 272 -7.00 -6.81 3.03
C ASP A 272 -8.48 -6.56 3.33
N MET A 273 -8.87 -5.36 3.75
CA MET A 273 -10.26 -4.96 3.90
C MET A 273 -11.03 -5.08 2.59
N PHE A 274 -10.47 -4.56 1.49
CA PHE A 274 -11.09 -4.69 0.16
C PHE A 274 -11.32 -6.14 -0.22
N ARG A 275 -10.34 -6.99 0.00
CA ARG A 275 -10.44 -8.42 -0.31
C ARG A 275 -11.46 -9.13 0.59
N ASN A 276 -11.37 -8.92 1.91
CA ASN A 276 -12.12 -9.72 2.88
C ASN A 276 -13.56 -9.24 3.10
N TRP A 277 -13.81 -7.92 2.98
CA TRP A 277 -15.14 -7.35 3.17
C TRP A 277 -15.90 -7.15 1.88
N LEU A 278 -15.21 -6.75 0.80
CA LEU A 278 -15.83 -6.28 -0.43
C LEU A 278 -15.60 -7.22 -1.62
N GLY A 279 -14.73 -8.23 -1.48
CA GLY A 279 -14.38 -9.14 -2.57
C GLY A 279 -13.59 -8.48 -3.71
N ARG A 280 -13.01 -7.28 -3.46
CA ARG A 280 -12.20 -6.57 -4.43
C ARG A 280 -10.76 -7.06 -4.39
N ASN A 281 -10.19 -7.37 -5.54
CA ASN A 281 -8.81 -7.82 -5.65
C ASN A 281 -7.84 -6.63 -5.66
N GLY A 282 -7.49 -6.13 -4.47
CA GLY A 282 -6.55 -5.04 -4.26
C GLY A 282 -7.09 -3.64 -4.60
N HIS A 283 -6.26 -2.63 -4.37
CA HIS A 283 -6.65 -1.23 -4.59
C HIS A 283 -7.05 -0.96 -6.04
N ASN A 284 -6.30 -1.48 -7.01
CA ASN A 284 -6.58 -1.29 -8.44
C ASN A 284 -7.63 -2.26 -9.02
N GLY A 285 -8.16 -3.18 -8.21
CA GLY A 285 -9.10 -4.21 -8.64
C GLY A 285 -8.48 -5.42 -9.35
N ASN A 286 -7.17 -5.41 -9.60
CA ASN A 286 -6.43 -6.44 -10.34
C ASN A 286 -5.25 -7.03 -9.54
N GLY A 287 -5.34 -7.02 -8.21
CA GLY A 287 -4.31 -7.57 -7.32
C GLY A 287 -3.14 -6.65 -7.02
N GLY A 288 -3.21 -5.37 -7.42
CA GLY A 288 -2.15 -4.39 -7.22
C GLY A 288 -2.56 -3.21 -6.33
N ALA A 289 -1.53 -2.48 -5.91
CA ALA A 289 -1.62 -1.22 -5.18
C ALA A 289 -0.71 -0.17 -5.82
N TRP A 290 -0.58 0.98 -5.19
CA TRP A 290 0.39 2.02 -5.53
C TRP A 290 1.40 2.20 -4.41
N PRO A 291 2.65 2.58 -4.72
CA PRO A 291 3.66 2.81 -3.70
C PRO A 291 3.36 4.07 -2.88
N LEU A 292 3.98 4.12 -1.70
CA LEU A 292 3.92 5.23 -0.75
C LEU A 292 5.26 5.97 -0.74
N GLN A 293 5.22 7.29 -0.59
CA GLN A 293 6.40 8.10 -0.36
C GLN A 293 6.17 9.04 0.83
N VAL A 294 6.99 8.93 1.87
CA VAL A 294 6.95 9.76 3.07
C VAL A 294 8.13 10.72 3.06
N GLY A 295 7.89 11.96 3.46
CA GLY A 295 8.97 12.95 3.56
C GLY A 295 8.78 14.19 2.67
N LEU A 296 7.57 14.43 2.17
CA LEU A 296 7.24 15.69 1.51
C LEU A 296 7.34 16.84 2.52
N ASN A 297 8.14 17.85 2.20
CA ASN A 297 8.29 19.02 3.06
C ASN A 297 7.14 20.03 2.85
N ASP A 298 5.92 19.57 3.08
CA ASP A 298 4.69 20.34 2.96
C ASP A 298 3.63 19.80 3.94
N TYR A 299 2.63 20.62 4.27
CA TYR A 299 1.46 20.25 5.08
C TYR A 299 0.36 19.62 4.23
N ASN A 300 0.76 18.76 3.30
CA ASN A 300 -0.13 18.13 2.34
C ASN A 300 0.06 16.61 2.29
N LEU A 301 -1.00 15.93 1.96
CA LEU A 301 -1.07 14.49 1.72
C LEU A 301 -1.93 14.30 0.48
N TYR A 302 -1.48 13.52 -0.50
CA TYR A 302 -2.24 13.36 -1.74
C TYR A 302 -1.84 12.12 -2.53
N TRP A 303 -2.78 11.59 -3.30
CA TRP A 303 -2.51 10.63 -4.36
C TRP A 303 -2.27 11.38 -5.68
N ASP A 304 -1.11 11.14 -6.33
CA ASP A 304 -0.68 11.86 -7.54
C ASP A 304 -1.04 11.18 -8.87
N GLY A 305 -1.76 10.06 -8.80
CA GLY A 305 -2.08 9.22 -9.95
C GLY A 305 -1.22 7.96 -10.07
N ASN A 306 -0.09 7.90 -9.37
CA ASN A 306 0.86 6.78 -9.42
C ASN A 306 1.34 6.34 -8.02
N LYS A 307 1.19 7.18 -7.01
CA LYS A 307 1.62 6.93 -5.64
C LYS A 307 0.88 7.81 -4.65
N VAL A 308 0.88 7.42 -3.40
CA VAL A 308 0.47 8.27 -2.27
C VAL A 308 1.70 9.00 -1.75
N VAL A 309 1.60 10.32 -1.63
CA VAL A 309 2.67 11.21 -1.16
C VAL A 309 2.28 11.80 0.17
N ILE A 310 3.11 11.61 1.19
CA ILE A 310 2.81 11.92 2.59
C ILE A 310 3.72 13.05 3.07
N GLY A 311 3.10 14.14 3.46
CA GLY A 311 3.73 15.28 4.10
C GLY A 311 3.61 15.26 5.62
N ARG A 312 3.80 16.41 6.25
CA ARG A 312 3.88 16.54 7.70
C ARG A 312 2.79 17.44 8.28
N SER A 313 2.45 17.22 9.53
CA SER A 313 1.61 18.09 10.34
C SER A 313 2.36 19.37 10.75
N THR A 314 1.64 20.33 11.32
CA THR A 314 2.24 21.54 11.93
C THR A 314 3.12 21.22 13.15
N GLN A 315 2.99 20.04 13.73
CA GLN A 315 3.86 19.52 14.80
C GLN A 315 5.09 18.77 14.26
N ASN A 316 5.35 18.81 12.94
CA ASN A 316 6.46 18.14 12.27
C ASN A 316 6.40 16.60 12.39
N GLN A 317 5.21 16.03 12.38
CA GLN A 317 4.94 14.59 12.41
C GLN A 317 4.40 14.15 11.03
N TRP A 318 4.75 12.96 10.55
CA TRP A 318 4.26 12.47 9.27
C TRP A 318 2.78 12.10 9.36
N MET A 319 2.00 12.52 8.37
CA MET A 319 0.55 12.30 8.30
C MET A 319 0.24 10.89 7.79
N SER A 320 0.71 9.88 8.52
CA SER A 320 0.68 8.47 8.12
C SER A 320 -0.34 7.64 8.93
N ALA A 321 -1.29 8.29 9.63
CA ALA A 321 -2.38 7.60 10.33
C ALA A 321 -3.26 6.84 9.33
N MET A 322 -3.96 5.84 9.82
CA MET A 322 -4.64 4.85 8.98
C MET A 322 -5.76 5.46 8.15
N ASP A 323 -6.56 6.31 8.74
CA ASP A 323 -7.65 7.04 8.09
C ASP A 323 -7.14 7.94 6.96
N LEU A 324 -6.04 8.69 7.22
CA LEU A 324 -5.45 9.61 6.25
C LEU A 324 -4.84 8.88 5.05
N VAL A 325 -4.09 7.80 5.29
CA VAL A 325 -3.55 6.95 4.22
C VAL A 325 -4.67 6.27 3.45
N GLY A 326 -5.68 5.77 4.17
CA GLY A 326 -6.87 5.14 3.60
C GLY A 326 -7.69 6.10 2.74
N HIS A 327 -7.77 7.37 3.12
CA HIS A 327 -8.39 8.45 2.36
C HIS A 327 -7.71 8.62 0.98
N GLU A 328 -6.39 8.71 0.93
CA GLU A 328 -5.67 8.90 -0.33
C GLU A 328 -5.82 7.71 -1.29
N TYR A 329 -5.80 6.49 -0.77
CA TYR A 329 -6.15 5.32 -1.56
C TYR A 329 -7.63 5.34 -1.98
N GLY A 330 -8.51 5.98 -1.22
CA GLY A 330 -9.91 6.22 -1.58
C GLY A 330 -10.03 7.00 -2.89
N HIS A 331 -9.24 8.05 -3.08
CA HIS A 331 -9.15 8.78 -4.36
C HIS A 331 -8.63 7.91 -5.51
N ALA A 332 -7.61 7.08 -5.22
CA ALA A 332 -7.07 6.16 -6.22
C ALA A 332 -8.13 5.14 -6.68
N ILE A 333 -8.93 4.62 -5.76
CA ILE A 333 -10.00 3.67 -6.03
C ILE A 333 -11.14 4.33 -6.79
N ASP A 334 -11.54 5.54 -6.42
CA ASP A 334 -12.54 6.33 -7.15
C ASP A 334 -12.18 6.44 -8.63
N ARG A 335 -10.94 6.79 -8.92
CA ARG A 335 -10.45 6.88 -10.30
C ARG A 335 -10.45 5.57 -11.06
N MET A 336 -10.22 4.44 -10.36
CA MET A 336 -10.15 3.10 -10.97
C MET A 336 -11.50 2.38 -11.04
N THR A 337 -12.58 3.06 -10.66
CA THR A 337 -13.94 2.51 -10.71
C THR A 337 -14.78 3.19 -11.79
N PRO A 338 -15.86 2.56 -12.27
CA PRO A 338 -16.70 3.14 -13.30
C PRO A 338 -17.22 4.53 -12.96
N GLY A 339 -17.40 5.37 -13.96
CA GLY A 339 -18.09 6.65 -13.83
C GLY A 339 -17.29 7.78 -13.18
N PHE A 340 -15.97 7.65 -13.04
CA PHE A 340 -15.11 8.76 -12.63
C PHE A 340 -15.12 9.91 -13.67
N PRO A 341 -15.06 11.19 -13.24
CA PRO A 341 -15.18 11.72 -11.88
C PRO A 341 -16.65 11.95 -11.46
N PHE A 342 -16.86 12.21 -10.17
CA PHE A 342 -18.09 12.80 -9.68
C PHE A 342 -18.25 14.24 -10.22
N THR A 343 -19.48 14.70 -10.41
CA THR A 343 -19.76 16.11 -10.78
C THR A 343 -19.87 17.03 -9.58
N GLU A 344 -20.13 16.49 -8.41
CA GLU A 344 -20.11 17.22 -7.14
C GLU A 344 -18.88 16.78 -6.34
N PRO A 345 -17.83 17.62 -6.26
CA PRO A 345 -16.52 17.21 -5.70
C PRO A 345 -16.56 16.74 -4.25
N GLY A 346 -17.55 17.18 -3.45
CA GLY A 346 -17.73 16.70 -2.08
C GLY A 346 -18.01 15.19 -1.99
N LEU A 347 -18.51 14.54 -3.03
CA LEU A 347 -18.69 13.09 -3.05
C LEU A 347 -17.33 12.36 -3.13
N ALA A 348 -16.35 12.92 -3.85
CA ALA A 348 -15.02 12.32 -3.95
C ALA A 348 -14.30 12.37 -2.60
N GLU A 349 -14.34 13.53 -1.91
CA GLU A 349 -13.75 13.69 -0.59
C GLU A 349 -14.45 12.81 0.46
N GLY A 350 -15.79 12.79 0.45
CA GLY A 350 -16.56 11.96 1.37
C GLY A 350 -16.35 10.46 1.12
N LEU A 351 -16.20 10.02 -0.14
CA LEU A 351 -15.83 8.64 -0.44
C LEU A 351 -14.44 8.29 0.11
N ALA A 352 -13.48 9.20 -0.03
CA ALA A 352 -12.15 9.03 0.49
C ALA A 352 -12.14 8.91 2.02
N ASP A 353 -12.89 9.76 2.73
CA ASP A 353 -13.09 9.66 4.19
C ASP A 353 -13.74 8.32 4.59
N ILE A 354 -14.76 7.90 3.87
CA ILE A 354 -15.40 6.59 4.11
C ILE A 354 -14.38 5.46 3.97
N MET A 355 -13.49 5.50 2.96
CA MET A 355 -12.47 4.46 2.79
C MET A 355 -11.43 4.47 3.91
N GLY A 356 -11.05 5.64 4.43
CA GLY A 356 -10.21 5.78 5.63
C GLY A 356 -10.85 5.12 6.84
N THR A 357 -12.05 5.56 7.21
CA THR A 357 -12.84 5.01 8.34
C THR A 357 -13.09 3.51 8.23
N LEU A 358 -13.33 2.99 7.02
CA LEU A 358 -13.48 1.55 6.81
C LEU A 358 -12.17 0.79 7.06
N THR A 359 -11.03 1.42 6.80
CA THR A 359 -9.71 0.82 7.05
C THR A 359 -9.47 0.66 8.55
N GLU A 360 -9.74 1.70 9.33
CA GLU A 360 -9.70 1.65 10.80
C GLU A 360 -10.64 0.59 11.37
N ALA A 361 -11.89 0.60 10.91
CA ALA A 361 -12.88 -0.36 11.37
C ALA A 361 -12.49 -1.82 11.05
N TYR A 362 -11.77 -2.04 9.96
CA TYR A 362 -11.22 -3.35 9.61
C TYR A 362 -10.02 -3.72 10.46
N ALA A 363 -9.09 -2.79 10.70
CA ALA A 363 -7.92 -3.00 11.53
C ALA A 363 -8.29 -3.19 13.01
N ASN A 364 -9.30 -2.45 13.49
CA ASN A 364 -9.86 -2.52 14.83
C ASN A 364 -8.78 -2.43 15.92
N GLU A 365 -7.95 -1.41 15.83
CA GLU A 365 -6.84 -1.21 16.76
C GLU A 365 -7.33 -0.71 18.13
N PRO A 366 -6.66 -1.09 19.23
CA PRO A 366 -7.03 -0.60 20.56
C PRO A 366 -6.45 0.79 20.85
N ALA A 367 -7.09 1.56 21.72
CA ALA A 367 -6.47 2.79 22.25
C ALA A 367 -5.11 2.47 22.92
N PRO A 368 -4.09 3.32 22.81
CA PRO A 368 -4.14 4.70 22.29
C PRO A 368 -3.85 4.85 20.78
N PHE A 369 -3.87 3.75 20.04
CA PHE A 369 -3.63 3.75 18.60
C PHE A 369 -4.88 4.17 17.82
N ASP A 370 -4.80 4.12 16.50
CA ASP A 370 -5.84 4.57 15.58
C ASP A 370 -7.14 3.73 15.70
N THR A 371 -7.91 4.03 16.75
CA THR A 371 -9.09 3.29 17.16
C THR A 371 -10.30 3.73 16.33
N PRO A 372 -11.10 2.79 15.78
CA PRO A 372 -12.25 3.15 14.94
C PRO A 372 -13.26 4.09 15.61
N ASP A 373 -13.44 5.31 15.12
CA ASP A 373 -14.30 6.31 15.78
C ASP A 373 -15.15 7.22 14.90
N TYR A 374 -14.99 7.24 13.59
CA TYR A 374 -15.65 8.14 12.63
C TYR A 374 -15.20 9.62 12.71
N THR A 375 -14.00 9.86 13.18
CA THR A 375 -13.30 11.14 12.99
C THR A 375 -12.23 10.99 11.91
N ILE A 376 -11.70 12.07 11.39
CA ILE A 376 -10.66 12.06 10.35
C ILE A 376 -9.50 12.92 10.80
N GLY A 377 -8.30 12.31 10.85
CA GLY A 377 -7.03 12.97 11.17
C GLY A 377 -6.85 13.30 12.66
N GLU A 378 -7.62 12.67 13.56
CA GLU A 378 -7.56 12.93 15.00
C GLU A 378 -6.22 12.53 15.60
N MET A 379 -5.66 11.39 15.18
CA MET A 379 -4.39 10.87 15.71
C MET A 379 -3.23 11.82 15.39
N VAL A 380 -3.13 12.26 14.15
CA VAL A 380 -2.05 13.15 13.70
C VAL A 380 -2.32 14.60 14.11
N ASN A 381 -3.59 15.00 14.20
CA ASN A 381 -4.00 16.38 14.45
C ASN A 381 -3.25 17.38 13.54
N PRO A 382 -3.43 17.33 12.20
CA PRO A 382 -2.52 17.93 11.23
C PRO A 382 -2.25 19.43 11.43
N PHE A 383 -3.25 20.17 11.92
CA PHE A 383 -3.18 21.63 12.13
C PHE A 383 -3.21 22.03 13.61
N GLY A 384 -3.13 21.10 14.56
CA GLY A 384 -3.12 21.39 16.01
C GLY A 384 -4.49 21.79 16.58
N SER A 385 -5.58 21.63 15.82
CA SER A 385 -6.94 22.01 16.22
C SER A 385 -7.89 20.82 16.45
N GLY A 386 -7.36 19.62 16.56
CA GLY A 386 -8.11 18.36 16.67
C GLY A 386 -8.42 17.74 15.30
N PRO A 387 -9.36 16.79 15.22
CA PRO A 387 -9.74 16.12 13.99
C PRO A 387 -10.05 17.08 12.83
N LEU A 388 -9.76 16.71 11.62
CA LEU A 388 -10.12 17.48 10.42
C LEU A 388 -11.63 17.50 10.21
N ARG A 389 -12.28 16.35 10.38
CA ARG A 389 -13.73 16.17 10.16
C ARG A 389 -14.34 15.24 11.20
N PHE A 390 -15.63 15.38 11.43
CA PHE A 390 -16.47 14.52 12.27
C PHE A 390 -17.61 13.96 11.41
N MET A 391 -17.56 12.68 11.05
CA MET A 391 -18.57 12.10 10.15
C MET A 391 -19.97 12.04 10.78
N TYR A 392 -20.04 11.85 12.10
CA TYR A 392 -21.30 11.81 12.83
C TYR A 392 -21.97 13.18 13.02
N ASN A 393 -21.22 14.28 12.93
CA ASN A 393 -21.73 15.65 13.00
C ASN A 393 -20.75 16.64 12.35
N PRO A 394 -20.72 16.71 11.00
CA PRO A 394 -19.80 17.57 10.27
C PRO A 394 -19.84 19.05 10.69
N SER A 395 -20.98 19.56 11.20
CA SER A 395 -21.10 20.95 11.64
C SER A 395 -20.21 21.32 12.83
N ILE A 396 -19.62 20.38 13.55
CA ILE A 396 -18.61 20.64 14.59
C ILE A 396 -17.42 21.41 14.00
N ARG A 397 -17.07 21.14 12.73
CA ARG A 397 -16.04 21.86 11.98
C ARG A 397 -16.60 22.91 11.01
N GLY A 398 -17.91 23.11 10.99
CA GLY A 398 -18.57 24.01 10.06
C GLY A 398 -18.81 23.42 8.68
N ASP A 399 -18.69 22.09 8.54
CA ASP A 399 -19.00 21.38 7.32
C ASP A 399 -20.50 21.10 7.22
N ALA A 400 -20.98 20.73 6.03
CA ALA A 400 -22.39 20.58 5.78
C ALA A 400 -22.94 19.27 6.38
N ASN A 401 -23.85 19.35 7.35
CA ASN A 401 -24.63 18.20 7.82
C ASN A 401 -25.72 17.79 6.81
N CYS A 402 -26.29 18.77 6.11
CA CYS A 402 -27.49 18.62 5.30
C CYS A 402 -27.27 19.08 3.88
N TYR A 403 -27.84 18.37 2.93
CA TYR A 403 -27.84 18.80 1.54
C TYR A 403 -28.70 20.04 1.33
N THR A 404 -28.14 21.00 0.61
CA THR A 404 -28.83 22.22 0.18
C THR A 404 -28.45 22.55 -1.26
N SER A 405 -29.13 23.49 -1.89
CA SER A 405 -28.79 23.96 -3.24
C SER A 405 -27.41 24.61 -3.35
N ALA A 406 -26.76 24.94 -2.23
CA ALA A 406 -25.40 25.46 -2.20
C ALA A 406 -24.31 24.40 -2.32
N ILE A 407 -24.60 23.12 -2.05
CA ILE A 407 -23.62 22.01 -2.03
C ILE A 407 -22.82 21.92 -3.35
N PRO A 408 -23.43 22.00 -4.55
CA PRO A 408 -22.68 21.87 -5.81
C PRO A 408 -21.60 22.94 -6.04
N SER A 409 -21.70 24.08 -5.37
CA SER A 409 -20.75 25.22 -5.45
C SER A 409 -19.92 25.43 -4.18
N MET A 410 -20.10 24.57 -3.19
CA MET A 410 -19.37 24.63 -1.92
C MET A 410 -17.95 24.08 -2.09
N ASP A 411 -17.06 24.50 -1.20
CA ASP A 411 -15.73 23.88 -1.07
C ASP A 411 -15.87 22.35 -0.92
N PRO A 412 -15.10 21.54 -1.65
CA PRO A 412 -15.23 20.08 -1.67
C PRO A 412 -15.18 19.44 -0.28
N TYR A 413 -14.25 19.86 0.56
CA TYR A 413 -14.07 19.32 1.92
C TYR A 413 -15.28 19.60 2.81
N ARG A 414 -15.83 20.82 2.70
CA ARG A 414 -17.04 21.20 3.44
C ARG A 414 -18.31 20.50 2.91
N ALA A 415 -18.39 20.33 1.59
CA ALA A 415 -19.49 19.61 0.95
C ALA A 415 -19.46 18.11 1.24
N ALA A 416 -18.29 17.51 1.45
CA ALA A 416 -18.10 16.10 1.83
C ALA A 416 -18.87 15.73 3.09
N GLY A 417 -19.10 16.70 3.98
CA GLY A 417 -19.83 16.49 5.22
C GLY A 417 -21.19 15.83 5.03
N VAL A 418 -21.91 16.12 3.94
CA VAL A 418 -23.21 15.47 3.64
C VAL A 418 -23.06 13.97 3.42
N PHE A 419 -22.01 13.53 2.70
CA PHE A 419 -21.78 12.11 2.40
C PHE A 419 -21.22 11.36 3.62
N ASN A 420 -20.33 12.00 4.37
CA ASN A 420 -19.82 11.51 5.65
C ASN A 420 -20.95 11.27 6.65
N HIS A 421 -21.82 12.26 6.79
CA HIS A 421 -22.97 12.22 7.69
C HIS A 421 -23.97 11.12 7.28
N TRP A 422 -24.27 11.01 5.99
CA TRP A 422 -25.10 9.95 5.46
C TRP A 422 -24.50 8.57 5.78
N PHE A 423 -23.18 8.40 5.57
CA PHE A 423 -22.52 7.13 5.83
C PHE A 423 -22.57 6.73 7.30
N TYR A 424 -22.32 7.67 8.21
CA TYR A 424 -22.47 7.42 9.64
C TYR A 424 -23.90 6.97 10.00
N LEU A 425 -24.88 7.72 9.53
CA LEU A 425 -26.30 7.39 9.77
C LEU A 425 -26.68 6.03 9.17
N LEU A 426 -26.16 5.69 8.02
CA LEU A 426 -26.37 4.36 7.43
C LEU A 426 -25.70 3.26 8.26
N ALA A 427 -24.46 3.47 8.69
CA ALA A 427 -23.71 2.47 9.44
C ALA A 427 -24.26 2.27 10.85
N GLU A 428 -24.47 3.35 11.60
CA GLU A 428 -24.71 3.34 13.03
C GLU A 428 -26.13 3.80 13.41
N GLY A 429 -26.72 4.66 12.62
CA GLY A 429 -27.99 5.31 12.95
C GLY A 429 -27.81 6.62 13.70
N SER A 430 -28.94 7.28 14.04
CA SER A 430 -28.93 8.57 14.74
C SER A 430 -28.68 8.46 16.25
N ASN A 431 -28.98 7.30 16.85
CA ASN A 431 -28.76 7.05 18.28
C ASN A 431 -28.28 5.61 18.51
N PRO A 432 -27.01 5.28 18.17
CA PRO A 432 -26.52 3.92 18.12
C PRO A 432 -26.33 3.26 19.50
N GLY A 433 -26.13 4.02 20.56
CA GLY A 433 -25.71 3.46 21.85
C GLY A 433 -24.27 2.95 21.86
N GLY A 434 -23.91 2.15 22.88
CA GLY A 434 -22.61 1.45 22.95
C GLY A 434 -21.37 2.37 22.98
N GLY A 435 -21.53 3.61 23.44
CA GLY A 435 -20.44 4.60 23.50
C GLY A 435 -20.21 5.36 22.19
N LYS A 436 -20.91 5.02 21.13
CA LYS A 436 -20.81 5.75 19.84
C LYS A 436 -21.57 7.08 19.91
N PRO A 437 -21.07 8.12 19.21
CA PRO A 437 -21.71 9.43 19.22
C PRO A 437 -23.15 9.39 18.67
N THR A 438 -24.03 10.18 19.26
CA THR A 438 -25.33 10.49 18.64
C THR A 438 -25.14 11.43 17.46
N SER A 439 -25.98 11.29 16.45
CA SER A 439 -25.90 12.06 15.20
C SER A 439 -27.20 12.84 14.99
N PRO A 440 -27.11 14.15 14.71
CA PRO A 440 -28.30 14.92 14.37
C PRO A 440 -28.88 14.46 13.03
N THR A 441 -30.14 14.80 12.77
CA THR A 441 -30.78 14.55 11.47
C THR A 441 -31.38 15.86 10.95
N CYS A 442 -31.40 16.03 9.63
CA CYS A 442 -32.01 17.19 8.98
C CYS A 442 -33.54 17.08 8.87
N THR A 443 -34.07 15.94 9.24
CA THR A 443 -35.50 15.63 9.33
C THR A 443 -35.83 15.06 10.71
N PRO A 444 -37.07 15.16 11.18
CA PRO A 444 -37.42 14.67 12.53
C PRO A 444 -37.36 13.14 12.70
N THR A 445 -37.16 12.40 11.62
CA THR A 445 -37.22 10.93 11.64
C THR A 445 -35.88 10.34 12.10
N PRO A 446 -35.87 9.50 13.16
CA PRO A 446 -34.67 8.80 13.57
C PRO A 446 -34.27 7.73 12.54
N VAL A 447 -32.97 7.46 12.46
CA VAL A 447 -32.39 6.46 11.56
C VAL A 447 -31.85 5.28 12.38
N THR A 448 -32.09 4.07 11.90
CA THR A 448 -31.46 2.86 12.44
C THR A 448 -30.39 2.38 11.46
N GLY A 449 -29.18 2.09 11.96
CA GLY A 449 -28.07 1.64 11.16
C GLY A 449 -28.19 0.21 10.64
N VAL A 450 -27.35 -0.11 9.64
CA VAL A 450 -27.23 -1.47 9.05
C VAL A 450 -25.94 -2.17 9.50
N GLY A 451 -25.10 -1.51 10.27
CA GLY A 451 -23.74 -1.92 10.62
C GLY A 451 -22.72 -1.55 9.54
N ILE A 452 -21.51 -1.19 9.98
CA ILE A 452 -20.47 -0.62 9.12
C ILE A 452 -20.09 -1.51 7.92
N LYS A 453 -20.02 -2.83 8.13
CA LYS A 453 -19.68 -3.77 7.04
C LYS A 453 -20.76 -3.86 5.96
N THR A 454 -22.03 -3.74 6.33
CA THR A 454 -23.14 -3.68 5.35
C THR A 454 -23.15 -2.36 4.64
N ALA A 455 -22.95 -1.24 5.37
CA ALA A 455 -22.81 0.09 4.80
C ALA A 455 -21.66 0.16 3.78
N ALA A 456 -20.48 -0.42 4.11
CA ALA A 456 -19.35 -0.53 3.20
C ALA A 456 -19.71 -1.23 1.88
N LYS A 457 -20.49 -2.32 1.94
CA LYS A 457 -20.96 -3.03 0.73
C LYS A 457 -21.91 -2.17 -0.09
N VAL A 458 -22.82 -1.43 0.56
CA VAL A 458 -23.74 -0.52 -0.14
C VAL A 458 -22.95 0.53 -0.93
N VAL A 459 -21.98 1.19 -0.29
CA VAL A 459 -21.09 2.18 -0.95
C VAL A 459 -20.30 1.53 -2.09
N TYR A 460 -19.66 0.40 -1.85
CA TYR A 460 -18.81 -0.26 -2.84
C TYR A 460 -19.58 -0.72 -4.07
N TYR A 461 -20.75 -1.34 -3.91
CA TYR A 461 -21.55 -1.79 -5.04
C TYR A 461 -22.19 -0.64 -5.82
N ALA A 462 -22.53 0.47 -5.13
CA ALA A 462 -22.94 1.69 -5.82
C ALA A 462 -21.80 2.26 -6.68
N LEU A 463 -20.59 2.33 -6.11
CA LEU A 463 -19.38 2.77 -6.82
C LEU A 463 -19.08 1.91 -8.05
N MET A 464 -19.25 0.58 -7.96
CA MET A 464 -19.03 -0.35 -9.09
C MET A 464 -20.12 -0.27 -10.19
N SER A 465 -21.26 0.35 -9.92
CA SER A 465 -22.37 0.54 -10.88
C SER A 465 -22.56 2.00 -11.31
N ARG A 466 -21.67 2.89 -10.91
CA ARG A 466 -21.75 4.33 -11.14
C ARG A 466 -21.61 4.69 -12.63
N ALA A 467 -22.40 5.65 -13.07
CA ALA A 467 -22.25 6.30 -14.37
C ALA A 467 -21.40 7.58 -14.26
N GLY A 468 -20.79 8.00 -15.36
CA GLY A 468 -20.03 9.25 -15.41
C GLY A 468 -20.88 10.46 -15.03
N GLY A 469 -20.30 11.37 -14.27
CA GLY A 469 -20.95 12.60 -13.86
C GLY A 469 -21.96 12.43 -12.72
N THR A 470 -21.79 11.44 -11.85
CA THR A 470 -22.65 11.23 -10.69
C THR A 470 -22.61 12.41 -9.70
N ASN A 471 -23.79 12.88 -9.29
CA ASN A 471 -24.03 13.86 -8.24
C ASN A 471 -24.72 13.21 -7.02
N TYR A 472 -24.95 13.97 -5.93
CA TYR A 472 -25.56 13.44 -4.69
C TYR A 472 -26.91 12.73 -4.92
N ARG A 473 -27.76 13.25 -5.79
CA ARG A 473 -29.06 12.60 -6.07
C ARG A 473 -28.89 11.29 -6.82
N GLN A 474 -27.92 11.24 -7.74
CA GLN A 474 -27.63 10.01 -8.49
C GLN A 474 -26.93 8.99 -7.59
N GLU A 475 -26.04 9.42 -6.69
CA GLU A 475 -25.40 8.55 -5.70
C GLU A 475 -26.44 7.94 -4.74
N ARG A 476 -27.40 8.75 -4.26
CA ARG A 476 -28.58 8.25 -3.53
C ARG A 476 -29.28 7.13 -4.30
N ARG A 477 -29.59 7.34 -5.56
CA ARG A 477 -30.23 6.30 -6.39
C ARG A 477 -29.38 5.05 -6.52
N GLN A 478 -28.08 5.17 -6.74
CA GLN A 478 -27.17 4.04 -6.94
C GLN A 478 -26.99 3.23 -5.67
N THR A 479 -26.84 3.88 -4.53
CA THR A 479 -26.79 3.20 -3.23
C THR A 479 -28.10 2.49 -2.89
N LEU A 480 -29.25 3.02 -3.32
CA LEU A 480 -30.55 2.34 -3.18
C LEU A 480 -30.66 1.09 -4.07
N TYR A 481 -30.12 1.12 -5.30
CA TYR A 481 -30.02 -0.09 -6.14
C TYR A 481 -29.11 -1.14 -5.51
N ALA A 482 -27.96 -0.71 -4.98
CA ALA A 482 -27.02 -1.59 -4.28
C ALA A 482 -27.67 -2.23 -3.03
N ALA A 483 -28.31 -1.42 -2.20
CA ALA A 483 -29.00 -1.87 -1.00
C ALA A 483 -30.11 -2.89 -1.29
N LYS A 484 -30.90 -2.64 -2.34
CA LYS A 484 -31.97 -3.57 -2.79
C LYS A 484 -31.39 -4.90 -3.27
N ALA A 485 -30.27 -4.87 -3.99
CA ALA A 485 -29.61 -6.07 -4.49
C ALA A 485 -28.94 -6.88 -3.36
N LEU A 486 -28.44 -6.22 -2.33
CA LEU A 486 -27.80 -6.86 -1.18
C LEU A 486 -28.78 -7.57 -0.26
N ASP A 487 -29.99 -7.04 -0.13
CA ASP A 487 -31.01 -7.58 0.79
C ASP A 487 -32.39 -7.65 0.15
N PRO A 488 -32.83 -8.86 -0.27
CA PRO A 488 -34.17 -9.08 -0.84
C PRO A 488 -35.31 -8.78 0.13
N THR A 489 -35.06 -8.71 1.46
CA THR A 489 -36.09 -8.37 2.45
C THR A 489 -36.41 -6.88 2.48
N CYS A 490 -35.61 -6.07 1.78
CA CYS A 490 -35.74 -4.61 1.74
C CYS A 490 -35.43 -3.87 3.06
N ASP A 491 -34.90 -4.51 4.07
CA ASP A 491 -34.53 -3.82 5.33
C ASP A 491 -33.37 -2.86 5.10
N VAL A 492 -32.28 -3.34 4.46
CA VAL A 492 -31.13 -2.51 4.09
C VAL A 492 -31.54 -1.35 3.16
N PHE A 493 -32.43 -1.61 2.19
CA PHE A 493 -32.94 -0.57 1.31
C PHE A 493 -33.68 0.53 2.08
N LYS A 494 -34.62 0.15 2.97
CA LYS A 494 -35.42 1.10 3.76
C LYS A 494 -34.52 1.97 4.65
N LYS A 495 -33.52 1.37 5.29
CA LYS A 495 -32.55 2.07 6.14
C LYS A 495 -31.62 2.99 5.32
N THR A 496 -31.16 2.54 4.14
CA THR A 496 -30.35 3.36 3.23
C THR A 496 -31.15 4.60 2.76
N LYS A 497 -32.43 4.43 2.42
CA LYS A 497 -33.32 5.51 2.03
C LYS A 497 -33.55 6.50 3.18
N ALA A 498 -33.80 5.98 4.39
CA ALA A 498 -34.00 6.80 5.59
C ALA A 498 -32.74 7.65 5.91
N ALA A 499 -31.55 7.06 5.77
CA ALA A 499 -30.30 7.80 5.95
C ALA A 499 -30.14 8.95 4.94
N TRP A 500 -30.50 8.75 3.67
CA TRP A 500 -30.50 9.83 2.67
C TRP A 500 -31.55 10.92 2.95
N GLU A 501 -32.72 10.53 3.42
CA GLU A 501 -33.75 11.48 3.85
C GLU A 501 -33.29 12.28 5.08
N ALA A 502 -32.56 11.63 5.99
CA ALA A 502 -32.04 12.27 7.18
C ALA A 502 -30.97 13.35 6.90
N VAL A 503 -30.25 13.26 5.78
CA VAL A 503 -29.33 14.32 5.33
C VAL A 503 -29.93 15.23 4.25
N ALA A 504 -31.25 15.14 4.03
CA ALA A 504 -32.05 15.98 3.11
C ALA A 504 -31.63 15.94 1.63
N VAL A 505 -30.98 14.87 1.15
CA VAL A 505 -30.71 14.72 -0.28
C VAL A 505 -32.01 14.38 -1.01
N PRO A 506 -32.45 15.17 -1.98
CA PRO A 506 -33.70 14.92 -2.69
C PRO A 506 -33.66 13.64 -3.52
N PRO A 507 -34.81 12.97 -3.74
CA PRO A 507 -34.86 11.77 -4.58
C PRO A 507 -34.44 12.07 -6.03
N ALA A 508 -33.82 11.09 -6.67
CA ALA A 508 -33.51 11.11 -8.09
C ALA A 508 -34.64 10.46 -8.92
N ALA A 509 -34.77 10.87 -10.16
CA ALA A 509 -35.65 10.16 -11.09
C ALA A 509 -35.19 8.69 -11.26
N GLY A 510 -36.15 7.75 -11.24
CA GLY A 510 -35.86 6.33 -11.40
C GLY A 510 -35.25 5.66 -10.17
N GLU A 511 -35.46 6.18 -8.96
CA GLU A 511 -35.14 5.42 -7.75
C GLU A 511 -35.88 4.07 -7.73
N PRO A 512 -35.22 2.99 -7.29
CA PRO A 512 -35.90 1.71 -7.15
C PRO A 512 -36.94 1.77 -6.05
N VAL A 513 -37.96 0.93 -6.17
CA VAL A 513 -38.95 0.68 -5.12
C VAL A 513 -38.70 -0.68 -4.52
N CYS A 514 -38.91 -0.76 -3.21
CA CYS A 514 -38.95 -2.00 -2.48
C CYS A 514 -40.34 -2.12 -1.85
N PRO A 515 -41.06 -3.25 -2.03
CA PRO A 515 -42.42 -3.44 -1.54
C PRO A 515 -42.52 -3.42 -0.02
#